data_8f46b6d08af35e513e0599b6d3b30043
#
_entry.id   8f46b6d08af35e513e0599b6d3b30043
#
_cell.length_a   1.000
_cell.length_b   1.000
_cell.length_c   1.000
_cell.angle_alpha   90.00
_cell.angle_beta   90.00
_cell.angle_gamma   90.00
#
_symmetry.space_group_name_H-M   'P 1'
#
loop_
_entity.id
_entity.type
_entity.pdbx_description
1 polymer ?
#
loop_
_entity_poly.entity_id
_entity_poly.type
_entity_poly.pdbx_seq_one_letter_code
_entity_poly.pdbx_strand_id
1 'polypeptide(L)'
;MRLYLICDNEDTAVGLRLAGVESTVVKSREEVSSLLEKAAQDPEIGIILINQTLASQCPEEIGSFCKSHSLPAVTEIPDRSSDGTRNSIADYVSEAIGIKI
;
A
#
# COMPACT_ATOMS: atom_id res chain seq x y z
N MET A 1 -12.10 -4.57 9.02
CA MET A 1 -11.18 -4.59 7.88
C MET A 1 -10.02 -3.64 8.15
N ARG A 2 -8.81 -4.12 7.93
CA ARG A 2 -7.63 -3.28 8.14
C ARG A 2 -6.96 -2.97 6.83
N LEU A 3 -6.25 -1.85 6.80
CA LEU A 3 -5.39 -1.46 5.69
C LEU A 3 -3.96 -1.77 6.05
N TYR A 4 -3.18 -2.17 5.07
CA TYR A 4 -1.77 -2.47 5.28
C TYR A 4 -0.97 -1.82 4.16
N LEU A 5 0.08 -1.09 4.53
CA LEU A 5 0.91 -0.38 3.56
C LEU A 5 2.25 -1.07 3.38
N ILE A 6 2.65 -1.24 2.13
CA ILE A 6 4.00 -1.64 1.78
C ILE A 6 4.60 -0.49 1.00
N CYS A 7 5.71 0.06 1.46
CA CYS A 7 6.31 1.22 0.81
C CYS A 7 7.83 1.14 0.86
N ASP A 8 8.49 2.00 0.11
CA ASP A 8 9.92 2.02 0.04
C ASP A 8 10.54 3.26 0.69
N ASN A 9 9.75 4.07 1.37
CA ASN A 9 10.30 5.20 2.12
C ASN A 9 9.59 5.37 3.45
N GLU A 10 10.35 5.87 4.42
CA GLU A 10 9.84 5.99 5.78
C GLU A 10 8.86 7.13 5.96
N ASP A 11 8.99 8.19 5.17
CA ASP A 11 8.07 9.31 5.29
C ASP A 11 6.65 8.89 5.01
N THR A 12 6.46 8.08 3.98
CA THR A 12 5.14 7.56 3.66
C THR A 12 4.63 6.65 4.77
N ALA A 13 5.50 5.80 5.29
CA ALA A 13 5.13 4.88 6.36
C ALA A 13 4.71 5.63 7.62
N VAL A 14 5.49 6.65 7.99
CA VAL A 14 5.17 7.43 9.17
C VAL A 14 3.86 8.17 9.00
N GLY A 15 3.66 8.78 7.83
CA GLY A 15 2.43 9.51 7.56
C GLY A 15 1.19 8.65 7.70
N LEU A 16 1.22 7.45 7.14
CA LEU A 16 0.07 6.56 7.23
C LEU A 16 -0.06 5.91 8.60
N ARG A 17 1.06 5.70 9.27
CA ARG A 17 0.99 5.18 10.63
C ARG A 17 0.28 6.16 11.56
N LEU A 18 0.48 7.45 11.35
CA LEU A 18 -0.25 8.45 12.12
C LEU A 18 -1.74 8.41 11.85
N ALA A 19 -2.13 7.93 10.69
CA ALA A 19 -3.54 7.76 10.35
C ALA A 19 -4.08 6.40 10.80
N GLY A 20 -3.26 5.59 11.46
CA GLY A 20 -3.71 4.31 11.97
C GLY A 20 -3.50 3.14 11.01
N VAL A 21 -2.72 3.34 9.97
CA VAL A 21 -2.45 2.27 9.00
C VAL A 21 -1.13 1.60 9.33
N GLU A 22 -1.17 0.29 9.47
CA GLU A 22 0.03 -0.49 9.70
C GLU A 22 0.88 -0.48 8.42
N SER A 23 2.18 -0.30 8.56
CA SER A 23 3.03 -0.17 7.39
C SER A 23 4.38 -0.84 7.57
N THR A 24 4.96 -1.27 6.46
CA THR A 24 6.29 -1.87 6.43
C THR A 24 7.09 -1.21 5.32
N VAL A 25 8.33 -0.84 5.63
CA VAL A 25 9.24 -0.28 4.63
C VAL A 25 10.10 -1.41 4.08
N VAL A 26 10.16 -1.52 2.76
CA VAL A 26 10.92 -2.57 2.10
C VAL A 26 12.04 -1.97 1.26
N LYS A 27 13.04 -2.78 0.98
CA LYS A 27 14.18 -2.33 0.19
C LYS A 27 14.42 -3.20 -1.04
N SER A 28 13.70 -4.30 -1.17
CA SER A 28 13.91 -5.19 -2.31
C SER A 28 12.59 -5.76 -2.81
N ARG A 29 12.63 -6.27 -4.03
CA ARG A 29 11.45 -6.86 -4.64
C ARG A 29 11.03 -8.15 -3.96
N GLU A 30 11.99 -8.90 -3.46
CA GLU A 30 11.69 -10.14 -2.77
C GLU A 30 10.88 -9.89 -1.52
N GLU A 31 11.19 -8.79 -0.84
CA GLU A 31 10.43 -8.43 0.36
C GLU A 31 8.99 -8.13 0.03
N VAL A 32 8.74 -7.49 -1.11
CA VAL A 32 7.37 -7.16 -1.51
C VAL A 32 6.56 -8.42 -1.68
N SER A 33 7.10 -9.40 -2.40
CA SER A 33 6.39 -10.64 -2.65
C SER A 33 6.07 -11.36 -1.33
N SER A 34 7.04 -11.43 -0.45
CA SER A 34 6.87 -12.06 0.84
C SER A 34 5.79 -11.38 1.68
N LEU A 35 5.80 -10.05 1.68
CA LEU A 35 4.81 -9.30 2.45
C LEU A 35 3.40 -9.40 1.88
N LEU A 36 3.29 -9.47 0.55
CA LEU A 36 1.98 -9.68 -0.06
C LEU A 36 1.39 -11.01 0.39
N GLU A 37 2.19 -12.05 0.38
CA GLU A 37 1.71 -13.36 0.80
C GLU A 37 1.36 -13.39 2.28
N LYS A 38 2.16 -12.74 3.11
CA LYS A 38 1.86 -12.66 4.52
C LYS A 38 0.56 -11.93 4.78
N ALA A 39 0.35 -10.83 4.07
CA ALA A 39 -0.87 -10.06 4.23
C ALA A 39 -2.08 -10.84 3.79
N ALA A 40 -1.92 -11.67 2.76
CA ALA A 40 -3.02 -12.48 2.27
C ALA A 40 -3.47 -13.52 3.29
N GLN A 41 -2.58 -13.89 4.21
CA GLN A 41 -2.93 -14.87 5.24
C GLN A 41 -3.67 -14.26 6.41
N ASP A 42 -3.72 -12.94 6.49
CA ASP A 42 -4.42 -12.25 7.57
C ASP A 42 -5.81 -11.88 7.09
N PRO A 43 -6.84 -12.52 7.62
CA PRO A 43 -8.20 -12.27 7.12
C PRO A 43 -8.73 -10.88 7.45
N GLU A 44 -8.07 -10.16 8.33
CA GLU A 44 -8.53 -8.82 8.67
C GLU A 44 -8.01 -7.76 7.71
N ILE A 45 -6.97 -8.07 6.95
CA ILE A 45 -6.46 -7.12 5.97
C ILE A 45 -7.32 -7.21 4.71
N GLY A 46 -8.01 -6.12 4.41
CA GLY A 46 -8.88 -6.07 3.24
C GLY A 46 -8.25 -5.35 2.07
N ILE A 47 -7.33 -4.43 2.34
CA ILE A 47 -6.69 -3.65 1.29
C ILE A 47 -5.21 -3.53 1.60
N ILE A 48 -4.37 -3.79 0.61
CA ILE A 48 -2.94 -3.55 0.68
C ILE A 48 -2.65 -2.31 -0.13
N LEU A 49 -2.01 -1.33 0.50
CA LEU A 49 -1.60 -0.11 -0.17
C LEU A 49 -0.14 -0.22 -0.53
N ILE A 50 0.24 0.28 -1.71
CA ILE A 50 1.62 0.25 -2.13
C ILE A 50 1.90 1.56 -2.88
N ASN A 51 3.04 2.19 -2.59
CA ASN A 51 3.32 3.47 -3.23
C ASN A 51 3.72 3.25 -4.69
N GLN A 52 3.47 4.27 -5.51
CA GLN A 52 3.62 4.15 -6.96
C GLN A 52 5.02 3.76 -7.40
N THR A 53 6.03 4.36 -6.78
CA THR A 53 7.41 4.06 -7.16
C THR A 53 7.71 2.58 -6.95
N LEU A 54 7.33 2.07 -5.80
CA LEU A 54 7.56 0.66 -5.50
C LEU A 54 6.73 -0.24 -6.42
N ALA A 55 5.48 0.14 -6.66
CA ALA A 55 4.62 -0.64 -7.55
C ALA A 55 5.20 -0.74 -8.95
N SER A 56 5.80 0.35 -9.44
CA SER A 56 6.38 0.34 -10.78
C SER A 56 7.64 -0.53 -10.85
N GLN A 57 8.28 -0.79 -9.72
CA GLN A 57 9.44 -1.66 -9.68
C GLN A 57 9.07 -3.13 -9.56
N CYS A 58 7.85 -3.43 -9.19
CA CYS A 58 7.41 -4.80 -8.93
C CYS A 58 6.11 -5.14 -9.66
N PRO A 59 6.00 -4.84 -10.96
CA PRO A 59 4.72 -5.09 -11.64
C PRO A 59 4.37 -6.56 -11.73
N GLU A 60 5.37 -7.42 -11.87
CA GLU A 60 5.12 -8.83 -12.01
C GLU A 60 4.67 -9.46 -10.70
N GLU A 61 5.32 -9.07 -9.62
CA GLU A 61 4.97 -9.58 -8.30
C GLU A 61 3.55 -9.20 -7.92
N ILE A 62 3.20 -7.95 -8.16
CA ILE A 62 1.87 -7.45 -7.84
C ILE A 62 0.84 -8.08 -8.77
N GLY A 63 1.16 -8.18 -10.05
CA GLY A 63 0.25 -8.79 -11.01
C GLY A 63 -0.05 -10.24 -10.70
N SER A 64 0.99 -11.02 -10.37
CA SER A 64 0.81 -12.40 -9.97
C SER A 64 -0.04 -12.53 -8.73
N PHE A 65 0.21 -11.68 -7.75
CA PHE A 65 -0.55 -11.72 -6.53
C PHE A 65 -2.03 -11.43 -6.80
N CYS A 66 -2.31 -10.41 -7.60
CA CYS A 66 -3.69 -10.05 -7.90
C CYS A 66 -4.42 -11.13 -8.67
N LYS A 67 -3.72 -11.88 -9.50
CA LYS A 67 -4.33 -13.00 -10.22
C LYS A 67 -4.63 -14.18 -9.32
N SER A 68 -3.79 -14.38 -8.32
CA SER A 68 -3.94 -15.52 -7.42
C SER A 68 -4.91 -15.27 -6.28
N HIS A 69 -5.12 -14.01 -5.94
CA HIS A 69 -5.92 -13.64 -4.77
C HIS A 69 -6.94 -12.59 -5.13
N SER A 70 -8.20 -12.84 -4.85
CA SER A 70 -9.23 -11.82 -5.04
C SER A 70 -9.23 -10.84 -3.87
N LEU A 71 -8.80 -11.27 -2.70
CA LEU A 71 -8.66 -10.43 -1.52
C LEU A 71 -7.35 -10.78 -0.84
N PRO A 72 -6.68 -9.84 -0.24
CA PRO A 72 -6.99 -8.41 -0.17
C PRO A 72 -6.73 -7.71 -1.50
N ALA A 73 -7.42 -6.60 -1.73
CA ALA A 73 -7.20 -5.79 -2.91
C ALA A 73 -5.88 -5.04 -2.78
N VAL A 74 -5.21 -4.82 -3.90
CA VAL A 74 -3.97 -4.05 -3.91
C VAL A 74 -4.24 -2.72 -4.61
N THR A 75 -3.96 -1.63 -3.92
CA THR A 75 -4.21 -0.28 -4.42
C THR A 75 -2.92 0.52 -4.39
N GLU A 76 -2.60 1.19 -5.49
CA GLU A 76 -1.45 2.07 -5.53
C GLU A 76 -1.81 3.42 -4.96
N ILE A 77 -0.89 3.99 -4.18
CA ILE A 77 -1.06 5.35 -3.70
C ILE A 77 0.08 6.20 -4.26
N PRO A 78 -0.16 7.50 -4.46
CA PRO A 78 0.89 8.36 -4.99
C PRO A 78 2.04 8.46 -4.02
N ASP A 79 3.24 8.59 -4.58
CA ASP A 79 4.39 8.87 -3.75
C ASP A 79 4.19 10.23 -3.12
N ARG A 80 4.86 10.43 -2.01
CA ARG A 80 4.89 11.72 -1.40
C ARG A 80 5.57 12.64 -2.37
N SER A 81 4.78 13.41 -3.06
CA SER A 81 5.23 14.08 -4.24
C SER A 81 6.09 15.27 -3.94
N SER A 82 7.10 15.42 -4.74
CA SER A 82 7.92 16.59 -4.69
C SER A 82 7.27 17.79 -5.36
N ASP A 83 6.16 17.59 -6.03
CA ASP A 83 5.52 18.68 -6.74
C ASP A 83 4.64 19.53 -5.84
N GLY A 84 4.58 19.21 -4.57
CA GLY A 84 3.90 20.03 -3.60
C GLY A 84 2.40 19.98 -3.65
N THR A 85 1.83 18.97 -4.23
CA THR A 85 0.38 18.87 -4.21
C THR A 85 -0.07 18.72 -2.79
N ARG A 86 -1.20 19.31 -2.55
CA ARG A 86 -1.70 19.37 -1.24
C ARG A 86 -2.37 18.16 -0.78
N ASN A 87 -2.73 17.28 -1.64
CA ASN A 87 -3.51 16.12 -1.24
C ASN A 87 -2.67 15.26 -0.35
N SER A 88 -3.12 15.07 0.86
CA SER A 88 -2.43 14.18 1.75
C SER A 88 -2.70 12.76 1.33
N ILE A 89 -1.81 11.87 1.76
CA ILE A 89 -2.01 10.45 1.52
C ILE A 89 -3.27 9.97 2.19
N ALA A 90 -3.59 10.53 3.35
CA ALA A 90 -4.82 10.15 4.06
C ALA A 90 -6.05 10.49 3.23
N ASP A 91 -6.05 11.65 2.56
CA ASP A 91 -7.16 12.01 1.70
C ASP A 91 -7.30 11.05 0.54
N TYR A 92 -6.18 10.67 -0.05
CA TYR A 92 -6.21 9.72 -1.15
C TYR A 92 -6.76 8.37 -0.70
N VAL A 93 -6.35 7.92 0.47
CA VAL A 93 -6.84 6.66 1.00
C VAL A 93 -8.34 6.72 1.23
N SER A 94 -8.83 7.81 1.78
CA SER A 94 -10.28 7.97 1.98
C SER A 94 -11.03 7.88 0.68
N GLU A 95 -10.53 8.53 -0.37
CA GLU A 95 -11.17 8.45 -1.67
C GLU A 95 -11.12 7.05 -2.25
N ALA A 96 -9.99 6.38 -2.13
CA ALA A 96 -9.80 5.08 -2.73
C ALA A 96 -10.73 4.03 -2.15
N ILE A 97 -11.03 4.13 -0.88
CA ILE A 97 -11.93 3.17 -0.25
C ILE A 97 -13.36 3.67 -0.19
N GLY A 98 -13.63 4.83 -0.76
CA GLY A 98 -15.00 5.34 -0.86
C GLY A 98 -15.61 5.83 0.43
N ILE A 99 -14.82 6.08 1.43
CA ILE A 99 -15.33 6.59 2.69
C ILE A 99 -15.47 8.09 2.59
N LYS A 100 -16.69 8.55 2.81
CA LYS A 100 -16.92 9.98 2.84
C LYS A 100 -16.95 10.42 4.26
N ILE A 101 -16.06 11.25 4.58
CA ILE A 101 -15.98 11.75 5.95
C ILE A 101 -16.32 13.22 5.97
#